data_f9381955137713eb7f3aa4af2bcd4a94
#
_entry.id   f9381955137713eb7f3aa4af2bcd4a94
#
_cell.length_a   1.000
_cell.length_b   1.000
_cell.length_c   1.000
_cell.angle_alpha   90.00
_cell.angle_beta   90.00
_cell.angle_gamma   90.00
#
_symmetry.space_group_name_H-M   'P 1'
#
loop_
_entity.id
_entity.type
_entity.pdbx_description
1 polymer ?
#
loop_
_entity_poly.entity_id
_entity_poly.type
_entity_poly.pdbx_seq_one_letter_code
_entity_poly.pdbx_strand_id
1 'polypeptide(L)'
;MLPEFLPPDLARNLGDVQRHETQLHGARMVWHAWGLVQHPALVLLHGGSGSWTHWVRNVATLRDAGWRVLVPDLPGFGDSDLPAGCTDVDALPAHLHAGLQQLQARGLCVGPVRVAGFSFGGMAGALWLADHPQDAAQLVLVGAPGMGMSTSQRVPLKGWRHLPTPEAQNEVHRHNLMALMLEHPHSLDGLALSLHAANVQRDRMPRRRLSSTDIVAKTLPQLRVPVSAIYGEHDALYKGRLPELQSAMQNGATLWGQWHTVAGAGHWVQFEAAQAFDAALQRVLGSVSA
;
A
#
# COMPACT_ATOMS: atom_id res chain seq x y z
N MET A 1 18.61 -5.88 -0.92
CA MET A 1 19.16 -5.99 0.45
C MET A 1 18.13 -5.37 1.40
N LEU A 2 17.92 -5.95 2.58
CA LEU A 2 17.04 -5.35 3.60
C LEU A 2 17.70 -4.08 4.16
N PRO A 3 16.91 -3.07 4.58
CA PRO A 3 17.46 -1.88 5.24
C PRO A 3 18.23 -2.24 6.53
N GLU A 4 19.42 -1.66 6.70
CA GLU A 4 20.30 -1.95 7.86
C GLU A 4 19.70 -1.54 9.21
N PHE A 5 18.79 -0.58 9.22
CA PHE A 5 18.12 -0.11 10.44
C PHE A 5 16.96 -1.02 10.90
N LEU A 6 16.65 -2.10 10.17
CA LEU A 6 15.63 -3.03 10.64
C LEU A 6 16.09 -3.76 11.90
N PRO A 7 15.20 -3.92 12.92
CA PRO A 7 15.49 -4.76 14.08
C PRO A 7 15.92 -6.17 13.63
N PRO A 8 16.98 -6.75 14.27
CA PRO A 8 17.53 -8.04 13.86
C PRO A 8 16.50 -9.17 13.80
N ASP A 9 15.53 -9.19 14.73
CA ASP A 9 14.47 -10.20 14.73
C ASP A 9 13.52 -10.02 13.55
N LEU A 10 13.16 -8.79 13.21
CA LEU A 10 12.31 -8.50 12.05
C LEU A 10 13.03 -8.85 10.75
N ALA A 11 14.31 -8.47 10.62
CA ALA A 11 15.11 -8.82 9.45
C ALA A 11 15.23 -10.35 9.28
N ARG A 12 15.41 -11.08 10.38
CA ARG A 12 15.47 -12.55 10.39
C ARG A 12 14.14 -13.18 9.99
N ASN A 13 13.01 -12.64 10.47
CA ASN A 13 11.67 -13.12 10.11
C ASN A 13 11.32 -12.87 8.64
N LEU A 14 11.76 -11.75 8.08
CA LEU A 14 11.61 -11.50 6.65
C LEU A 14 12.39 -12.52 5.80
N GLY A 15 13.55 -12.99 6.29
CA GLY A 15 14.40 -13.93 5.57
C GLY A 15 14.94 -13.36 4.25
N ASP A 16 15.24 -14.26 3.31
CA ASP A 16 15.80 -13.86 2.03
C ASP A 16 14.75 -13.21 1.13
N VAL A 17 15.01 -11.94 0.82
CA VAL A 17 14.22 -11.19 -0.15
C VAL A 17 14.77 -11.43 -1.56
N GLN A 18 13.90 -11.83 -2.47
CA GLN A 18 14.21 -11.84 -3.90
C GLN A 18 13.90 -10.46 -4.47
N ARG A 19 14.85 -9.87 -5.19
CA ARG A 19 14.68 -8.58 -5.84
C ARG A 19 14.62 -8.77 -7.35
N HIS A 20 13.54 -8.30 -7.95
CA HIS A 20 13.33 -8.36 -9.40
C HIS A 20 13.15 -6.95 -9.95
N GLU A 21 13.49 -6.76 -11.20
CA GLU A 21 13.31 -5.50 -11.92
C GLU A 21 12.49 -5.74 -13.18
N THR A 22 11.56 -4.82 -13.45
CA THR A 22 10.76 -4.75 -14.67
C THR A 22 10.90 -3.36 -15.26
N GLN A 23 10.61 -3.20 -16.55
CA GLN A 23 10.80 -1.93 -17.24
C GLN A 23 9.62 -1.62 -18.15
N LEU A 24 9.22 -0.35 -18.19
CA LEU A 24 8.31 0.18 -19.19
C LEU A 24 8.81 1.56 -19.65
N HIS A 25 8.95 1.75 -20.97
CA HIS A 25 9.44 3.00 -21.58
C HIS A 25 10.75 3.53 -20.97
N GLY A 26 11.68 2.60 -20.64
CA GLY A 26 12.97 2.92 -20.06
C GLY A 26 12.97 3.20 -18.55
N ALA A 27 11.81 3.29 -17.91
CA ALA A 27 11.71 3.42 -16.46
C ALA A 27 11.65 2.05 -15.79
N ARG A 28 12.50 1.87 -14.78
CA ARG A 28 12.64 0.63 -14.02
C ARG A 28 11.68 0.64 -12.82
N MET A 29 11.00 -0.48 -12.59
CA MET A 29 10.24 -0.75 -11.36
C MET A 29 10.85 -1.92 -10.62
N VAL A 30 11.07 -1.76 -9.31
CA VAL A 30 11.68 -2.74 -8.41
C VAL A 30 10.61 -3.48 -7.64
N TRP A 31 10.70 -4.79 -7.64
CA TRP A 31 9.83 -5.71 -6.93
C TRP A 31 10.60 -6.48 -5.87
N HIS A 32 10.06 -6.51 -4.68
CA HIS A 32 10.53 -7.36 -3.58
C HIS A 32 9.59 -8.55 -3.47
N ALA A 33 10.14 -9.77 -3.39
CA ALA A 33 9.34 -10.97 -3.45
C ALA A 33 9.76 -12.00 -2.40
N TRP A 34 8.76 -12.67 -1.82
CA TRP A 34 8.92 -13.72 -0.83
C TRP A 34 7.99 -14.90 -1.13
N GLY A 35 8.32 -16.06 -0.60
CA GLY A 35 7.51 -17.28 -0.78
C GLY A 35 7.82 -18.02 -2.08
N LEU A 36 7.18 -19.16 -2.26
CA LEU A 36 7.41 -20.04 -3.39
C LEU A 36 6.65 -19.55 -4.63
N VAL A 37 7.26 -19.69 -5.80
CA VAL A 37 6.71 -19.17 -7.08
C VAL A 37 5.38 -19.84 -7.46
N GLN A 38 5.21 -21.10 -7.06
CA GLN A 38 3.99 -21.88 -7.31
C GLN A 38 2.82 -21.51 -6.39
N HIS A 39 3.06 -20.76 -5.32
CA HIS A 39 2.00 -20.29 -4.45
C HIS A 39 1.17 -19.20 -5.14
N PRO A 40 -0.12 -19.05 -4.78
CA PRO A 40 -0.94 -17.94 -5.26
C PRO A 40 -0.28 -16.60 -4.96
N ALA A 41 -0.26 -15.71 -5.95
CA ALA A 41 0.44 -14.43 -5.82
C ALA A 41 -0.45 -13.37 -5.18
N LEU A 42 0.14 -12.63 -4.22
CA LEU A 42 -0.44 -11.47 -3.54
C LEU A 42 0.46 -10.26 -3.77
N VAL A 43 -0.06 -9.26 -4.47
CA VAL A 43 0.63 -7.98 -4.69
C VAL A 43 0.21 -6.99 -3.61
N LEU A 44 1.19 -6.42 -2.90
CA LEU A 44 0.99 -5.43 -1.84
C LEU A 44 1.50 -4.07 -2.33
N LEU A 45 0.58 -3.12 -2.58
CA LEU A 45 0.92 -1.78 -3.05
C LEU A 45 1.02 -0.82 -1.86
N HIS A 46 2.13 -0.11 -1.73
CA HIS A 46 2.39 0.80 -0.61
C HIS A 46 1.69 2.16 -0.76
N GLY A 47 1.56 2.89 0.35
CA GLY A 47 1.00 4.24 0.39
C GLY A 47 1.94 5.32 -0.15
N GLY A 48 1.43 6.52 -0.31
CA GLY A 48 2.20 7.69 -0.74
C GLY A 48 3.39 7.95 0.20
N SER A 49 4.48 8.46 -0.36
CA SER A 49 5.77 8.67 0.32
C SER A 49 6.29 7.40 1.01
N GLY A 50 5.94 6.22 0.51
CA GLY A 50 6.32 4.92 1.04
C GLY A 50 7.26 4.14 0.14
N SER A 51 7.43 2.88 0.49
CA SER A 51 8.09 1.83 -0.28
C SER A 51 7.50 0.48 0.14
N TRP A 52 8.08 -0.62 -0.34
CA TRP A 52 7.71 -1.96 0.13
C TRP A 52 7.67 -2.08 1.67
N THR A 53 8.43 -1.24 2.37
CA THR A 53 8.55 -1.27 3.83
C THR A 53 7.27 -0.86 4.58
N HIS A 54 6.27 -0.28 3.90
CA HIS A 54 4.94 -0.11 4.50
C HIS A 54 4.28 -1.43 4.89
N TRP A 55 4.77 -2.55 4.34
CA TRP A 55 4.28 -3.92 4.57
C TRP A 55 5.24 -4.77 5.40
N VAL A 56 6.27 -4.16 5.99
CA VAL A 56 7.40 -4.84 6.63
C VAL A 56 6.98 -5.79 7.77
N ARG A 57 5.88 -5.49 8.48
CA ARG A 57 5.33 -6.31 9.57
C ARG A 57 4.41 -7.44 9.09
N ASN A 58 4.03 -7.47 7.79
CA ASN A 58 3.02 -8.38 7.25
C ASN A 58 3.59 -9.45 6.33
N VAL A 59 4.69 -9.12 5.64
CA VAL A 59 5.30 -9.99 4.61
C VAL A 59 5.57 -11.39 5.12
N ALA A 60 6.18 -11.54 6.30
CA ALA A 60 6.53 -12.84 6.86
C ALA A 60 5.28 -13.69 7.15
N THR A 61 4.28 -13.11 7.81
CA THR A 61 3.01 -13.78 8.12
C THR A 61 2.29 -14.24 6.85
N LEU A 62 2.25 -13.40 5.82
CA LEU A 62 1.59 -13.73 4.55
C LEU A 62 2.36 -14.81 3.78
N ARG A 63 3.69 -14.72 3.73
CA ARG A 63 4.55 -15.78 3.16
C ARG A 63 4.30 -17.11 3.84
N ASP A 64 4.28 -17.12 5.17
CA ASP A 64 4.12 -18.34 5.98
C ASP A 64 2.70 -18.92 5.90
N ALA A 65 1.72 -18.06 5.53
CA ALA A 65 0.36 -18.48 5.18
C ALA A 65 0.24 -19.04 3.75
N GLY A 66 1.35 -19.20 3.03
CA GLY A 66 1.39 -19.84 1.70
C GLY A 66 1.19 -18.88 0.53
N TRP A 67 1.42 -17.57 0.72
CA TRP A 67 1.36 -16.62 -0.39
C TRP A 67 2.74 -16.43 -1.07
N ARG A 68 2.72 -16.29 -2.39
CA ARG A 68 3.79 -15.62 -3.11
C ARG A 68 3.59 -14.11 -2.98
N VAL A 69 4.29 -13.49 -2.04
CA VAL A 69 4.15 -12.06 -1.72
C VAL A 69 5.02 -11.23 -2.65
N LEU A 70 4.42 -10.32 -3.40
CA LEU A 70 5.07 -9.41 -4.34
C LEU A 70 4.82 -7.97 -3.89
N VAL A 71 5.87 -7.23 -3.58
CA VAL A 71 5.76 -5.86 -3.07
C VAL A 71 6.60 -4.93 -3.92
N PRO A 72 6.01 -4.25 -4.92
CA PRO A 72 6.76 -3.27 -5.70
C PRO A 72 7.01 -2.01 -4.89
N ASP A 73 8.15 -1.38 -5.14
CA ASP A 73 8.26 0.06 -4.97
C ASP A 73 7.53 0.70 -6.16
N LEU A 74 6.46 1.45 -5.89
CA LEU A 74 5.68 2.08 -6.96
C LEU A 74 6.53 3.09 -7.73
N PRO A 75 6.25 3.33 -9.03
CA PRO A 75 6.96 4.33 -9.81
C PRO A 75 7.07 5.68 -9.11
N GLY A 76 8.27 6.22 -9.00
CA GLY A 76 8.57 7.46 -8.29
C GLY A 76 8.85 7.31 -6.79
N PHE A 77 8.86 6.08 -6.26
CA PHE A 77 9.12 5.80 -4.84
C PHE A 77 10.21 4.74 -4.68
N GLY A 78 10.76 4.66 -3.47
CA GLY A 78 11.74 3.66 -3.10
C GLY A 78 12.87 3.54 -4.12
N ASP A 79 13.16 2.33 -4.56
CA ASP A 79 14.21 2.02 -5.53
C ASP A 79 13.72 2.04 -7.00
N SER A 80 12.42 2.30 -7.25
CA SER A 80 11.87 2.42 -8.60
C SER A 80 12.09 3.80 -9.19
N ASP A 81 12.30 3.87 -10.50
CA ASP A 81 12.48 5.14 -11.19
C ASP A 81 11.18 5.96 -11.21
N LEU A 82 11.29 7.27 -11.41
CA LEU A 82 10.15 8.13 -11.75
C LEU A 82 10.04 8.19 -13.28
N PRO A 83 8.99 7.61 -13.89
CA PRO A 83 8.81 7.69 -15.34
C PRO A 83 8.59 9.14 -15.81
N ALA A 84 9.03 9.46 -17.02
CA ALA A 84 8.79 10.76 -17.61
C ALA A 84 7.29 11.06 -17.69
N GLY A 85 6.89 12.25 -17.26
CA GLY A 85 5.48 12.69 -17.23
C GLY A 85 4.62 12.08 -16.12
N CYS A 86 5.14 11.16 -15.31
CA CYS A 86 4.42 10.59 -14.18
C CYS A 86 4.38 11.58 -13.02
N THR A 87 3.19 12.10 -12.69
CA THR A 87 3.00 13.13 -11.67
C THR A 87 2.01 12.72 -10.58
N ASP A 88 1.14 11.73 -10.84
CA ASP A 88 0.16 11.22 -9.88
C ASP A 88 -0.20 9.76 -10.20
N VAL A 89 -1.15 9.21 -9.47
CA VAL A 89 -1.56 7.81 -9.46
C VAL A 89 -2.10 7.30 -10.81
N ASP A 90 -2.70 8.16 -11.60
CA ASP A 90 -3.28 7.85 -12.91
C ASP A 90 -2.24 7.40 -13.97
N ALA A 91 -0.96 7.71 -13.74
CA ALA A 91 0.12 7.24 -14.60
C ALA A 91 0.65 5.83 -14.23
N LEU A 92 0.21 5.22 -13.12
CA LEU A 92 0.76 3.97 -12.61
C LEU A 92 0.19 2.68 -13.24
N PRO A 93 -1.08 2.62 -13.71
CA PRO A 93 -1.70 1.38 -14.20
C PRO A 93 -0.87 0.63 -15.23
N ALA A 94 -0.38 1.33 -16.26
CA ALA A 94 0.42 0.72 -17.33
C ALA A 94 1.73 0.12 -16.81
N HIS A 95 2.39 0.75 -15.81
CA HIS A 95 3.62 0.23 -15.21
C HIS A 95 3.37 -1.00 -14.36
N LEU A 96 2.28 -1.03 -13.59
CA LEU A 96 1.87 -2.19 -12.78
C LEU A 96 1.52 -3.38 -13.67
N HIS A 97 0.71 -3.16 -14.70
CA HIS A 97 0.37 -4.17 -15.70
C HIS A 97 1.62 -4.74 -16.38
N ALA A 98 2.42 -3.91 -17.01
CA ALA A 98 3.63 -4.35 -17.71
C ALA A 98 4.61 -5.05 -16.77
N GLY A 99 4.73 -4.58 -15.53
CA GLY A 99 5.56 -5.21 -14.51
C GLY A 99 5.09 -6.61 -14.16
N LEU A 100 3.79 -6.79 -13.90
CA LEU A 100 3.21 -8.10 -13.62
C LEU A 100 3.40 -9.05 -14.81
N GLN A 101 3.11 -8.61 -16.04
CA GLN A 101 3.28 -9.43 -17.25
C GLN A 101 4.73 -9.91 -17.42
N GLN A 102 5.72 -9.04 -17.14
CA GLN A 102 7.13 -9.43 -17.20
C GLN A 102 7.52 -10.44 -16.12
N LEU A 103 6.97 -10.30 -14.89
CA LEU A 103 7.20 -11.30 -13.85
C LEU A 103 6.61 -12.65 -14.22
N GLN A 104 5.39 -12.68 -14.75
CA GLN A 104 4.72 -13.90 -15.21
C GLN A 104 5.46 -14.56 -16.38
N ALA A 105 5.87 -13.79 -17.38
CA ALA A 105 6.65 -14.28 -18.52
C ALA A 105 8.00 -14.91 -18.11
N ARG A 106 8.56 -14.46 -16.99
CA ARG A 106 9.79 -14.99 -16.38
C ARG A 106 9.52 -16.15 -15.42
N GLY A 107 8.28 -16.59 -15.26
CA GLY A 107 7.89 -17.66 -14.33
C GLY A 107 8.09 -17.30 -12.85
N LEU A 108 8.04 -16.03 -12.48
CA LEU A 108 8.26 -15.55 -11.11
C LEU A 108 6.97 -15.45 -10.28
N CYS A 109 5.82 -15.53 -10.93
CA CYS A 109 4.51 -15.73 -10.34
C CYS A 109 3.56 -16.34 -11.38
N VAL A 110 2.45 -16.92 -10.93
CA VAL A 110 1.50 -17.63 -11.79
C VAL A 110 0.07 -17.14 -11.59
N GLY A 111 -0.72 -17.20 -12.65
CA GLY A 111 -2.15 -16.89 -12.65
C GLY A 111 -2.51 -15.43 -12.34
N PRO A 112 -3.80 -15.12 -12.25
CA PRO A 112 -4.26 -13.82 -11.76
C PRO A 112 -3.85 -13.64 -10.30
N VAL A 113 -3.30 -12.46 -9.97
CA VAL A 113 -2.87 -12.16 -8.59
C VAL A 113 -4.06 -11.73 -7.72
N ARG A 114 -3.87 -11.67 -6.40
CA ARG A 114 -4.71 -10.82 -5.52
C ARG A 114 -3.96 -9.54 -5.21
N VAL A 115 -4.68 -8.44 -5.05
CA VAL A 115 -4.07 -7.13 -4.81
C VAL A 115 -4.60 -6.55 -3.50
N ALA A 116 -3.70 -6.13 -2.62
CA ALA A 116 -4.03 -5.28 -1.47
C ALA A 116 -3.26 -3.97 -1.58
N GLY A 117 -3.98 -2.86 -1.64
CA GLY A 117 -3.39 -1.53 -1.82
C GLY A 117 -3.64 -0.62 -0.64
N PHE A 118 -2.55 -0.14 -0.02
CA PHE A 118 -2.61 0.79 1.10
C PHE A 118 -2.63 2.24 0.61
N SER A 119 -3.61 3.04 1.09
CA SER A 119 -3.67 4.47 0.83
C SER A 119 -3.53 4.79 -0.66
N PHE A 120 -2.49 5.49 -1.10
CA PHE A 120 -2.14 5.75 -2.49
C PHE A 120 -2.05 4.47 -3.33
N GLY A 121 -1.52 3.38 -2.76
CA GLY A 121 -1.49 2.07 -3.40
C GLY A 121 -2.87 1.48 -3.64
N GLY A 122 -3.85 1.79 -2.79
CA GLY A 122 -5.25 1.42 -3.01
C GLY A 122 -5.86 2.10 -4.22
N MET A 123 -5.57 3.40 -4.40
CA MET A 123 -5.95 4.13 -5.61
C MET A 123 -5.28 3.54 -6.85
N ALA A 124 -3.97 3.28 -6.77
CA ALA A 124 -3.22 2.66 -7.87
C ALA A 124 -3.79 1.30 -8.27
N GLY A 125 -4.11 0.46 -7.28
CA GLY A 125 -4.74 -0.85 -7.50
C GLY A 125 -6.12 -0.74 -8.14
N ALA A 126 -6.95 0.22 -7.71
CA ALA A 126 -8.27 0.44 -8.30
C ALA A 126 -8.17 0.87 -9.77
N LEU A 127 -7.34 1.86 -10.08
CA LEU A 127 -7.12 2.32 -11.46
C LEU A 127 -6.51 1.22 -12.33
N TRP A 128 -5.48 0.50 -11.82
CA TRP A 128 -4.87 -0.60 -12.54
C TRP A 128 -5.91 -1.67 -12.92
N LEU A 129 -6.76 -2.11 -11.99
CA LEU A 129 -7.70 -3.19 -12.25
C LEU A 129 -8.98 -2.73 -12.99
N ALA A 130 -9.25 -1.43 -13.07
CA ALA A 130 -10.23 -0.90 -14.00
C ALA A 130 -9.75 -1.00 -15.45
N ASP A 131 -8.47 -0.70 -15.71
CA ASP A 131 -7.86 -0.78 -17.04
C ASP A 131 -7.51 -2.22 -17.45
N HIS A 132 -7.09 -3.06 -16.47
CA HIS A 132 -6.58 -4.42 -16.69
C HIS A 132 -7.23 -5.43 -15.72
N PRO A 133 -8.55 -5.68 -15.84
CA PRO A 133 -9.27 -6.55 -14.89
C PRO A 133 -8.81 -8.01 -14.90
N GLN A 134 -8.18 -8.47 -15.98
CA GLN A 134 -7.64 -9.83 -16.10
C GLN A 134 -6.40 -10.09 -15.23
N ASP A 135 -5.73 -9.05 -14.76
CA ASP A 135 -4.48 -9.18 -14.00
C ASP A 135 -4.70 -9.72 -12.60
N ALA A 136 -5.89 -9.50 -12.02
CA ALA A 136 -6.16 -9.93 -10.65
C ALA A 136 -7.52 -10.62 -10.50
N ALA A 137 -7.63 -11.46 -9.45
CA ALA A 137 -8.87 -12.10 -9.04
C ALA A 137 -9.63 -11.31 -7.97
N GLN A 138 -8.98 -10.35 -7.30
CA GLN A 138 -9.56 -9.60 -6.17
C GLN A 138 -8.74 -8.34 -5.87
N LEU A 139 -9.43 -7.29 -5.38
CA LEU A 139 -8.84 -6.07 -4.84
C LEU A 139 -9.25 -5.87 -3.37
N VAL A 140 -8.27 -5.57 -2.52
CA VAL A 140 -8.50 -5.14 -1.14
C VAL A 140 -8.00 -3.69 -0.97
N LEU A 141 -8.90 -2.76 -0.70
CA LEU A 141 -8.58 -1.37 -0.42
C LEU A 141 -8.26 -1.21 1.07
N VAL A 142 -7.04 -0.76 1.37
CA VAL A 142 -6.57 -0.56 2.74
C VAL A 142 -6.36 0.94 2.97
N GLY A 143 -7.20 1.58 3.77
CA GLY A 143 -7.09 3.02 4.04
C GLY A 143 -7.10 3.90 2.77
N ALA A 144 -7.70 3.47 1.68
CA ALA A 144 -7.63 4.14 0.39
C ALA A 144 -8.40 5.46 0.37
N PRO A 145 -7.81 6.60 -0.05
CA PRO A 145 -8.50 7.87 -0.30
C PRO A 145 -9.20 7.88 -1.67
N GLY A 146 -9.68 9.05 -2.09
CA GLY A 146 -10.24 9.22 -3.45
C GLY A 146 -11.73 8.91 -3.55
N MET A 147 -12.47 8.98 -2.44
CA MET A 147 -13.91 8.77 -2.41
C MET A 147 -14.73 10.07 -2.53
N GLY A 148 -14.08 11.23 -2.75
CA GLY A 148 -14.78 12.52 -2.84
C GLY A 148 -15.40 13.00 -1.53
N MET A 149 -15.12 12.29 -0.44
CA MET A 149 -15.61 12.65 0.88
C MET A 149 -14.74 13.76 1.44
N SER A 150 -15.28 14.98 1.46
CA SER A 150 -14.60 16.15 2.02
C SER A 150 -14.30 15.88 3.51
N THR A 151 -13.02 15.83 3.86
CA THR A 151 -12.62 15.88 5.27
C THR A 151 -12.85 17.30 5.78
N SER A 152 -13.62 17.45 6.85
CA SER A 152 -13.85 18.74 7.51
C SER A 152 -12.58 19.34 8.11
N GLN A 153 -11.55 18.53 8.25
CA GLN A 153 -10.23 18.93 8.77
C GLN A 153 -9.12 18.39 7.87
N ARG A 154 -8.28 19.30 7.38
CA ARG A 154 -7.03 18.89 6.72
C ARG A 154 -6.09 18.30 7.76
N VAL A 155 -5.50 17.15 7.46
CA VAL A 155 -4.40 16.59 8.27
C VAL A 155 -3.25 17.61 8.30
N PRO A 156 -2.81 18.09 9.48
CA PRO A 156 -1.86 19.19 9.58
C PRO A 156 -0.41 18.72 9.38
N LEU A 157 -0.09 18.25 8.18
CA LEU A 157 1.27 17.81 7.85
C LEU A 157 2.23 18.99 7.73
N LYS A 158 3.45 18.81 8.22
CA LYS A 158 4.54 19.80 8.21
C LYS A 158 5.59 19.44 7.16
N GLY A 159 6.14 20.48 6.50
CA GLY A 159 7.30 20.32 5.62
C GLY A 159 8.59 20.12 6.41
N TRP A 160 9.50 19.30 5.92
CA TRP A 160 10.74 18.93 6.62
C TRP A 160 12.02 19.23 5.83
N ARG A 161 11.96 19.25 4.49
CA ARG A 161 13.14 19.36 3.61
C ARG A 161 13.95 20.65 3.80
N HIS A 162 13.35 21.70 4.33
CA HIS A 162 14.02 22.98 4.60
C HIS A 162 14.74 23.02 5.95
N LEU A 163 14.57 22.01 6.77
CA LEU A 163 15.18 21.97 8.11
C LEU A 163 16.64 21.50 8.04
N PRO A 164 17.56 22.18 8.78
CA PRO A 164 19.00 22.00 8.58
C PRO A 164 19.59 20.75 9.26
N THR A 165 18.91 20.18 10.24
CA THR A 165 19.47 19.07 10.99
C THR A 165 18.56 17.83 10.98
N PRO A 166 19.14 16.62 11.08
CA PRO A 166 18.37 15.37 11.17
C PRO A 166 17.41 15.36 12.39
N GLU A 167 17.79 15.94 13.50
CA GLU A 167 16.98 16.02 14.72
C GLU A 167 15.72 16.84 14.46
N ALA A 168 15.87 18.04 13.86
CA ALA A 168 14.74 18.89 13.51
C ALA A 168 13.82 18.23 12.47
N GLN A 169 14.39 17.51 11.49
CA GLN A 169 13.63 16.73 10.53
C GLN A 169 12.86 15.59 11.21
N ASN A 170 13.49 14.86 12.13
CA ASN A 170 12.87 13.77 12.87
C ASN A 170 11.69 14.24 13.74
N GLU A 171 11.77 15.43 14.34
CA GLU A 171 10.63 16.01 15.08
C GLU A 171 9.42 16.23 14.15
N VAL A 172 9.65 16.71 12.94
CA VAL A 172 8.58 16.86 11.94
C VAL A 172 8.08 15.49 11.47
N HIS A 173 8.95 14.50 11.28
CA HIS A 173 8.53 13.15 10.94
C HIS A 173 7.67 12.52 12.02
N ARG A 174 8.01 12.69 13.32
CA ARG A 174 7.18 12.26 14.47
C ARG A 174 5.80 12.91 14.42
N HIS A 175 5.76 14.23 14.23
CA HIS A 175 4.51 14.96 14.11
C HIS A 175 3.64 14.42 12.94
N ASN A 176 4.23 14.23 11.76
CA ASN A 176 3.50 13.78 10.57
C ASN A 176 3.00 12.34 10.71
N LEU A 177 3.79 11.46 11.33
CA LEU A 177 3.37 10.10 11.66
C LEU A 177 2.14 10.09 12.57
N MET A 178 2.15 10.87 13.65
CA MET A 178 1.01 10.98 14.57
C MET A 178 -0.18 11.69 13.95
N ALA A 179 0.05 12.66 13.07
CA ALA A 179 -1.05 13.40 12.45
C ALA A 179 -1.82 12.60 11.40
N LEU A 180 -1.14 11.70 10.68
CA LEU A 180 -1.74 10.96 9.57
C LEU A 180 -1.76 9.45 9.76
N MET A 181 -0.67 8.87 10.22
CA MET A 181 -0.39 7.44 10.05
C MET A 181 -0.79 6.60 11.26
N LEU A 182 -0.55 7.11 12.47
CA LEU A 182 -0.66 6.35 13.71
C LEU A 182 -1.69 7.02 14.65
N GLU A 183 -2.50 6.23 15.35
CA GLU A 183 -3.40 6.73 16.38
C GLU A 183 -2.71 6.78 17.76
N HIS A 184 -1.89 5.77 18.08
CA HIS A 184 -1.32 5.63 19.42
C HIS A 184 0.13 6.10 19.50
N PRO A 185 0.48 6.94 20.51
CA PRO A 185 1.86 7.40 20.72
C PRO A 185 2.87 6.26 20.91
N HIS A 186 2.46 5.12 21.48
CA HIS A 186 3.36 3.97 21.66
C HIS A 186 3.68 3.26 20.33
N SER A 187 2.88 3.46 19.29
CA SER A 187 3.16 2.95 17.94
C SER A 187 4.23 3.76 17.21
N LEU A 188 4.54 4.95 17.72
CA LEU A 188 5.63 5.80 17.23
C LEU A 188 6.97 5.32 17.81
N ASP A 189 7.37 4.12 17.45
CA ASP A 189 8.66 3.53 17.84
C ASP A 189 9.79 3.95 16.90
N GLY A 190 11.02 3.50 17.24
CA GLY A 190 12.21 3.78 16.43
C GLY A 190 12.10 3.23 15.00
N LEU A 191 11.39 2.11 14.83
CA LEU A 191 11.18 1.50 13.52
C LEU A 191 10.24 2.37 12.66
N ALA A 192 9.08 2.80 13.19
CA ALA A 192 8.15 3.66 12.47
C ALA A 192 8.83 4.94 11.97
N LEU A 193 9.62 5.59 12.86
CA LEU A 193 10.35 6.79 12.51
C LEU A 193 11.42 6.54 11.43
N SER A 194 12.23 5.50 11.58
CA SER A 194 13.30 5.18 10.62
C SER A 194 12.74 4.82 9.23
N LEU A 195 11.66 4.02 9.19
CA LEU A 195 10.97 3.69 7.94
C LEU A 195 10.41 4.94 7.26
N HIS A 196 9.71 5.79 8.01
CA HIS A 196 9.11 7.01 7.48
C HIS A 196 10.19 7.96 6.96
N ALA A 197 11.23 8.23 7.74
CA ALA A 197 12.33 9.12 7.35
C ALA A 197 13.03 8.63 6.07
N ALA A 198 13.35 7.33 5.98
CA ALA A 198 13.97 6.74 4.79
C ALA A 198 13.05 6.80 3.56
N ASN A 199 11.75 6.58 3.73
CA ASN A 199 10.78 6.56 2.65
C ASN A 199 10.53 7.96 2.07
N VAL A 200 10.30 8.98 2.91
CA VAL A 200 9.99 10.34 2.42
C VAL A 200 11.18 11.00 1.71
N GLN A 201 12.41 10.58 1.98
CA GLN A 201 13.59 11.02 1.25
C GLN A 201 13.61 10.50 -0.20
N ARG A 202 13.01 9.34 -0.44
CA ARG A 202 12.95 8.67 -1.74
C ARG A 202 11.63 8.91 -2.48
N ASP A 203 10.79 9.84 -1.99
CA ASP A 203 9.58 10.29 -2.67
C ASP A 203 9.93 11.34 -3.73
N ARG A 204 9.79 10.96 -4.99
CA ARG A 204 10.02 11.80 -6.17
C ARG A 204 8.72 12.29 -6.81
N MET A 205 7.56 11.98 -6.20
CA MET A 205 6.22 12.38 -6.67
C MET A 205 5.47 13.22 -5.60
N PRO A 206 6.00 14.40 -5.20
CA PRO A 206 5.47 15.14 -4.04
C PRO A 206 4.18 15.92 -4.33
N ARG A 207 3.76 16.07 -5.60
CA ARG A 207 2.63 16.94 -6.00
C ARG A 207 1.35 16.18 -6.33
N ARG A 208 1.12 15.04 -5.69
CA ARG A 208 -0.09 14.23 -5.86
C ARG A 208 -1.33 14.99 -5.39
N ARG A 209 -2.37 15.04 -6.21
CA ARG A 209 -3.63 15.76 -5.94
C ARG A 209 -4.86 14.87 -6.03
N LEU A 210 -4.78 13.77 -6.76
CA LEU A 210 -5.92 12.90 -7.04
C LEU A 210 -6.48 12.22 -5.78
N SER A 211 -5.68 12.07 -4.72
CA SER A 211 -6.14 11.57 -3.42
C SER A 211 -7.23 12.44 -2.78
N SER A 212 -7.31 13.72 -3.14
CA SER A 212 -8.32 14.66 -2.64
C SER A 212 -9.57 14.75 -3.55
N THR A 213 -9.66 13.90 -4.55
CA THR A 213 -10.78 13.85 -5.51
C THR A 213 -11.71 12.67 -5.25
N ASP A 214 -12.64 12.43 -6.13
CA ASP A 214 -13.56 11.29 -6.13
C ASP A 214 -13.10 10.16 -7.10
N ILE A 215 -11.81 10.10 -7.40
CA ILE A 215 -11.28 9.21 -8.43
C ILE A 215 -11.58 7.74 -8.15
N VAL A 216 -11.44 7.27 -6.91
CA VAL A 216 -11.77 5.89 -6.53
C VAL A 216 -13.28 5.65 -6.61
N ALA A 217 -14.09 6.59 -6.13
CA ALA A 217 -15.54 6.49 -6.22
C ALA A 217 -16.03 6.34 -7.66
N LYS A 218 -15.42 7.07 -8.61
CA LYS A 218 -15.69 6.96 -10.05
C LYS A 218 -15.16 5.68 -10.68
N THR A 219 -14.13 5.08 -10.12
CA THR A 219 -13.49 3.85 -10.61
C THR A 219 -14.21 2.59 -10.12
N LEU A 220 -14.76 2.59 -8.89
CA LEU A 220 -15.43 1.43 -8.30
C LEU A 220 -16.46 0.75 -9.22
N PRO A 221 -17.38 1.47 -9.92
CA PRO A 221 -18.35 0.85 -10.83
C PRO A 221 -17.73 0.17 -12.05
N GLN A 222 -16.46 0.50 -12.38
CA GLN A 222 -15.76 -0.03 -13.54
C GLN A 222 -15.01 -1.34 -13.23
N LEU A 223 -14.79 -1.63 -11.93
CA LEU A 223 -14.07 -2.82 -11.49
C LEU A 223 -14.87 -4.08 -11.80
N ARG A 224 -14.19 -5.07 -12.36
CA ARG A 224 -14.74 -6.39 -12.72
C ARG A 224 -14.26 -7.50 -11.80
N VAL A 225 -13.60 -7.15 -10.72
CA VAL A 225 -13.13 -8.07 -9.68
C VAL A 225 -13.82 -7.75 -8.36
N PRO A 226 -13.98 -8.73 -7.43
CA PRO A 226 -14.48 -8.45 -6.09
C PRO A 226 -13.61 -7.42 -5.38
N VAL A 227 -14.28 -6.40 -4.79
CA VAL A 227 -13.62 -5.34 -4.01
C VAL A 227 -13.99 -5.50 -2.55
N SER A 228 -12.98 -5.58 -1.69
CA SER A 228 -13.12 -5.56 -0.24
C SER A 228 -12.35 -4.39 0.35
N ALA A 229 -12.61 -4.06 1.62
CA ALA A 229 -11.94 -2.94 2.27
C ALA A 229 -11.55 -3.24 3.72
N ILE A 230 -10.39 -2.74 4.13
CA ILE A 230 -9.88 -2.80 5.51
C ILE A 230 -9.42 -1.41 5.93
N TYR A 231 -9.98 -0.89 7.03
CA TYR A 231 -9.64 0.42 7.56
C TYR A 231 -9.35 0.35 9.06
N GLY A 232 -8.45 1.19 9.53
CA GLY A 232 -8.31 1.45 10.97
C GLY A 232 -9.53 2.23 11.48
N GLU A 233 -9.99 1.92 12.69
CA GLU A 233 -11.14 2.60 13.33
C GLU A 233 -10.94 4.12 13.42
N HIS A 234 -9.67 4.53 13.62
CA HIS A 234 -9.28 5.93 13.77
C HIS A 234 -8.49 6.48 12.57
N ASP A 235 -8.72 5.90 11.38
CA ASP A 235 -8.07 6.39 10.15
C ASP A 235 -8.26 7.90 10.01
N ALA A 236 -7.15 8.64 10.02
CA ALA A 236 -7.14 10.11 10.02
C ALA A 236 -7.83 10.73 8.79
N LEU A 237 -7.93 10.00 7.67
CA LEU A 237 -8.60 10.46 6.45
C LEU A 237 -10.12 10.40 6.57
N TYR A 238 -10.65 9.52 7.44
CA TYR A 238 -12.09 9.25 7.55
C TYR A 238 -12.58 9.21 8.99
N LYS A 239 -11.87 9.87 9.91
CA LYS A 239 -12.19 9.85 11.34
C LYS A 239 -13.66 10.20 11.59
N GLY A 240 -14.39 9.29 12.24
CA GLY A 240 -15.82 9.42 12.53
C GLY A 240 -16.77 9.21 11.34
N ARG A 241 -16.25 8.87 10.14
CA ARG A 241 -17.04 8.73 8.90
C ARG A 241 -16.93 7.36 8.25
N LEU A 242 -16.37 6.36 8.91
CA LEU A 242 -16.24 5.01 8.35
C LEU A 242 -17.57 4.37 7.93
N PRO A 243 -18.71 4.53 8.66
CA PRO A 243 -19.99 3.99 8.20
C PRO A 243 -20.48 4.61 6.89
N GLU A 244 -20.28 5.92 6.71
CA GLU A 244 -20.59 6.61 5.46
C GLU A 244 -19.70 6.13 4.31
N LEU A 245 -18.40 6.00 4.58
CA LEU A 245 -17.43 5.48 3.63
C LEU A 245 -17.76 4.05 3.20
N GLN A 246 -18.07 3.16 4.15
CA GLN A 246 -18.47 1.79 3.88
C GLN A 246 -19.71 1.76 2.97
N SER A 247 -20.73 2.53 3.29
CA SER A 247 -21.95 2.62 2.47
C SER A 247 -21.65 3.12 1.06
N ALA A 248 -20.80 4.14 0.92
CA ALA A 248 -20.41 4.68 -0.37
C ALA A 248 -19.64 3.66 -1.24
N MET A 249 -18.70 2.93 -0.64
CA MET A 249 -17.94 1.89 -1.34
C MET A 249 -18.82 0.70 -1.74
N GLN A 250 -19.68 0.25 -0.81
CA GLN A 250 -20.60 -0.87 -1.04
C GLN A 250 -21.59 -0.56 -2.18
N ASN A 251 -22.12 0.64 -2.22
CA ASN A 251 -23.05 1.06 -3.27
C ASN A 251 -22.34 1.36 -4.60
N GLY A 252 -21.07 1.75 -4.56
CA GLY A 252 -20.29 2.09 -5.75
C GLY A 252 -19.67 0.89 -6.45
N ALA A 253 -19.34 -0.17 -5.73
CA ALA A 253 -18.66 -1.33 -6.31
C ALA A 253 -19.66 -2.29 -6.96
N THR A 254 -19.41 -2.68 -8.22
CA THR A 254 -20.21 -3.67 -8.94
C THR A 254 -20.17 -5.05 -8.28
N LEU A 255 -19.00 -5.44 -7.78
CA LEU A 255 -18.75 -6.72 -7.09
C LEU A 255 -18.19 -6.40 -5.71
N TRP A 256 -19.09 -6.21 -4.74
CA TRP A 256 -18.70 -5.95 -3.36
C TRP A 256 -18.40 -7.25 -2.60
N GLY A 257 -17.26 -7.28 -1.90
CA GLY A 257 -16.86 -8.36 -1.01
C GLY A 257 -17.15 -8.04 0.46
N GLN A 258 -16.11 -7.76 1.23
CA GLN A 258 -16.19 -7.59 2.68
C GLN A 258 -15.65 -6.23 3.12
N TRP A 259 -16.18 -5.75 4.26
CA TRP A 259 -15.61 -4.63 5.01
C TRP A 259 -15.07 -5.11 6.35
N HIS A 260 -13.89 -4.64 6.72
CA HIS A 260 -13.32 -4.85 8.04
C HIS A 260 -12.82 -3.54 8.64
N THR A 261 -13.22 -3.27 9.88
CA THR A 261 -12.63 -2.21 10.70
C THR A 261 -11.70 -2.85 11.72
N VAL A 262 -10.45 -2.40 11.76
CA VAL A 262 -9.47 -2.83 12.76
C VAL A 262 -9.55 -1.87 13.93
N ALA A 263 -10.03 -2.38 15.08
CA ALA A 263 -10.25 -1.59 16.29
C ALA A 263 -8.96 -0.92 16.77
N GLY A 264 -9.07 0.34 17.22
CA GLY A 264 -7.99 1.12 17.81
C GLY A 264 -6.87 1.53 16.85
N ALA A 265 -6.90 1.15 15.58
CA ALA A 265 -5.82 1.46 14.65
C ALA A 265 -6.08 2.76 13.87
N GLY A 266 -4.99 3.48 13.57
CA GLY A 266 -4.98 4.64 12.68
C GLY A 266 -4.90 4.27 11.19
N HIS A 267 -4.39 5.21 10.38
CA HIS A 267 -4.31 5.07 8.94
C HIS A 267 -3.34 3.97 8.48
N TRP A 268 -2.16 3.86 9.11
CA TRP A 268 -1.18 2.80 8.78
C TRP A 268 -1.52 1.51 9.54
N VAL A 269 -2.72 1.01 9.28
CA VAL A 269 -3.37 -0.08 10.00
C VAL A 269 -2.54 -1.37 10.01
N GLN A 270 -1.92 -1.71 8.88
CA GLN A 270 -1.09 -2.92 8.72
C GLN A 270 0.26 -2.84 9.45
N PHE A 271 0.68 -1.66 9.88
CA PHE A 271 1.84 -1.46 10.74
C PHE A 271 1.44 -1.38 12.22
N GLU A 272 0.46 -0.55 12.54
CA GLU A 272 0.04 -0.24 13.91
C GLU A 272 -0.62 -1.44 14.59
N ALA A 273 -1.48 -2.17 13.88
CA ALA A 273 -2.20 -3.34 14.36
C ALA A 273 -1.95 -4.56 13.48
N ALA A 274 -0.67 -4.89 13.21
CA ALA A 274 -0.26 -5.87 12.21
C ALA A 274 -0.97 -7.22 12.34
N GLN A 275 -1.04 -7.79 13.55
CA GLN A 275 -1.67 -9.10 13.77
C GLN A 275 -3.18 -9.08 13.45
N ALA A 276 -3.90 -8.06 13.91
CA ALA A 276 -5.34 -7.92 13.65
C ALA A 276 -5.60 -7.66 12.17
N PHE A 277 -4.77 -6.84 11.54
CA PHE A 277 -4.81 -6.59 10.10
C PHE A 277 -4.55 -7.86 9.27
N ASP A 278 -3.49 -8.62 9.59
CA ASP A 278 -3.16 -9.87 8.87
C ASP A 278 -4.30 -10.88 8.98
N ALA A 279 -4.92 -11.00 10.15
CA ALA A 279 -6.09 -11.87 10.34
C ALA A 279 -7.31 -11.40 9.52
N ALA A 280 -7.54 -10.09 9.41
CA ALA A 280 -8.60 -9.53 8.57
C ALA A 280 -8.31 -9.76 7.08
N LEU A 281 -7.06 -9.48 6.65
CA LEU A 281 -6.65 -9.67 5.26
C LEU A 281 -6.77 -11.13 4.82
N GLN A 282 -6.30 -12.08 5.64
CA GLN A 282 -6.42 -13.50 5.34
C GLN A 282 -7.88 -13.96 5.23
N ARG A 283 -8.79 -13.45 6.08
CA ARG A 283 -10.23 -13.73 5.95
C ARG A 283 -10.81 -13.22 4.63
N VAL A 284 -10.43 -12.02 4.23
CA VAL A 284 -10.88 -11.40 2.96
C VAL A 284 -10.34 -12.15 1.75
N LEU A 285 -9.06 -12.55 1.79
CA LEU A 285 -8.41 -13.26 0.68
C LEU A 285 -8.87 -14.71 0.55
N GLY A 286 -9.42 -15.30 1.62
CA GLY A 286 -9.69 -16.74 1.71
C GLY A 286 -8.43 -17.55 1.97
N SER A 287 -8.62 -18.81 2.42
CA SER A 287 -7.50 -19.72 2.63
C SER A 287 -6.81 -20.07 1.31
N VAL A 288 -5.50 -20.14 1.34
CA VAL A 288 -4.71 -20.76 0.26
C VAL A 288 -4.94 -22.27 0.38
N SER A 289 -5.68 -22.85 -0.58
CA SER A 289 -5.77 -24.31 -0.67
C SER A 289 -4.39 -24.83 -1.09
N ALA A 290 -3.87 -25.77 -0.31
CA ALA A 290 -2.60 -26.45 -0.57
C ALA A 290 -2.65 -27.28 -1.86
#